data_92c65ef33e37a00c558a8dffe1f388d7
#
_entry.id   92c65ef33e37a00c558a8dffe1f388d7
#
_cell.length_a   1.000
_cell.length_b   1.000
_cell.length_c   1.000
_cell.angle_alpha   90.00
_cell.angle_beta   90.00
_cell.angle_gamma   90.00
#
_symmetry.space_group_name_H-M   'P 1'
#
loop_
_entity.id
_entity.type
_entity.pdbx_description
1 polymer ?
#
loop_
_entity_poly.entity_id
_entity_poly.type
_entity_poly.pdbx_seq_one_letter_code
_entity_poly.pdbx_strand_id
1 'polypeptide(L)'
;MNAHGTPMFPLQVYTHRDKNGFYSVSAHWHDELEFLYIEEGTLHGIIAGTPYEMQAGEFYFINSGELHELRSHNHSLHHAIVFDPKFLNFDVYDACQHNFIQPVTQQKLLFPNRVSATISPKEHEELRRSYFDIIQNYHHSGQSALLKIKISLLQILELCFRTEIMKQNDTTVKQLASINQLKAVLDYVRSHYTEPVTLKELADIACMSPTYFCRYFHQEMGKTPFAFLNEYRIKKAAILLDGSSLSVSDIAVNCGFENISYFIRKFKEYQGVTPKKYRSRTEK
;
A
#
# COMPACT_ATOMS: atom_id res chain seq x y z
N MET A 1 -5.47 -12.14 1.14
CA MET A 1 -5.66 -10.73 0.76
C MET A 1 -7.10 -10.55 0.30
N ASN A 2 -7.78 -9.47 0.66
CA ASN A 2 -9.09 -9.18 0.07
C ASN A 2 -8.82 -8.59 -1.32
N ALA A 3 -9.41 -9.18 -2.36
CA ALA A 3 -9.35 -8.64 -3.72
C ALA A 3 -10.00 -7.23 -3.74
N HIS A 4 -9.37 -6.29 -4.42
CA HIS A 4 -9.90 -4.95 -4.61
C HIS A 4 -10.93 -4.96 -5.75
N GLY A 5 -12.17 -4.53 -5.46
CA GLY A 5 -13.27 -4.56 -6.42
C GLY A 5 -13.98 -5.93 -6.48
N THR A 6 -14.63 -6.20 -7.60
CA THR A 6 -15.34 -7.46 -7.87
C THR A 6 -14.78 -8.14 -9.13
N PRO A 7 -15.02 -9.46 -9.36
CA PRO A 7 -14.56 -10.11 -10.59
C PRO A 7 -15.05 -9.44 -11.89
N MET A 8 -16.24 -8.84 -11.87
CA MET A 8 -16.81 -8.12 -13.03
C MET A 8 -16.32 -6.67 -13.12
N PHE A 9 -15.80 -6.12 -12.04
CA PHE A 9 -15.23 -4.78 -11.96
C PHE A 9 -14.07 -4.76 -10.97
N PRO A 10 -12.87 -5.18 -11.41
CA PRO A 10 -11.69 -5.35 -10.54
C PRO A 10 -10.97 -4.01 -10.31
N LEU A 11 -11.70 -3.03 -9.78
CA LEU A 11 -11.20 -1.70 -9.43
C LEU A 11 -11.88 -1.22 -8.15
N GLN A 12 -11.11 -0.58 -7.28
CA GLN A 12 -11.58 0.05 -6.05
C GLN A 12 -10.97 1.45 -5.93
N VAL A 13 -11.79 2.41 -5.54
CA VAL A 13 -11.35 3.77 -5.21
C VAL A 13 -11.41 3.97 -3.71
N TYR A 14 -10.35 4.52 -3.14
CA TYR A 14 -10.26 4.91 -1.74
C TYR A 14 -10.03 6.43 -1.65
N THR A 15 -10.71 7.06 -0.72
CA THR A 15 -10.49 8.46 -0.35
C THR A 15 -10.29 8.51 1.16
N HIS A 16 -9.14 8.97 1.58
CA HIS A 16 -8.77 9.07 2.98
C HIS A 16 -8.51 10.52 3.38
N ARG A 17 -9.33 11.02 4.30
CA ARG A 17 -9.13 12.31 4.94
C ARG A 17 -8.67 12.10 6.38
N ASP A 18 -7.42 12.37 6.63
CA ASP A 18 -6.85 12.34 7.97
C ASP A 18 -6.75 13.77 8.54
N LYS A 19 -7.42 14.01 9.64
CA LYS A 19 -7.41 15.33 10.31
C LYS A 19 -6.37 15.42 11.42
N ASN A 20 -5.87 14.30 11.88
CA ASN A 20 -5.14 14.19 13.15
C ASN A 20 -3.74 13.57 13.02
N GLY A 21 -3.31 13.16 11.83
CA GLY A 21 -2.01 12.52 11.61
C GLY A 21 -1.94 11.07 12.10
N PHE A 22 -3.04 10.32 12.04
CA PHE A 22 -3.11 8.93 12.49
C PHE A 22 -3.29 7.92 11.35
N TYR A 23 -3.39 8.39 10.12
CA TYR A 23 -3.49 7.47 8.99
C TYR A 23 -2.20 6.67 8.83
N SER A 24 -2.33 5.38 8.79
CA SER A 24 -1.19 4.49 8.61
C SER A 24 -1.61 3.17 7.97
N VAL A 25 -1.00 2.87 6.82
CA VAL A 25 -1.07 1.57 6.17
C VAL A 25 0.26 0.87 6.41
N SER A 26 0.22 -0.31 7.06
CA SER A 26 1.43 -1.13 7.27
C SER A 26 1.98 -1.62 5.96
N ALA A 27 3.27 -1.89 5.92
CA ALA A 27 3.92 -2.50 4.78
C ALA A 27 3.17 -3.74 4.29
N HIS A 28 2.78 -3.70 3.03
CA HIS A 28 2.04 -4.75 2.35
C HIS A 28 2.32 -4.69 0.85
N TRP A 29 1.82 -5.68 0.14
CA TRP A 29 1.80 -5.72 -1.33
C TRP A 29 0.49 -6.36 -1.78
N HIS A 30 0.16 -6.16 -3.03
CA HIS A 30 -0.93 -6.80 -3.75
C HIS A 30 -0.57 -6.93 -5.24
N ASP A 31 -1.31 -7.74 -5.97
CA ASP A 31 -1.06 -7.99 -7.40
C ASP A 31 -1.67 -6.90 -8.30
N GLU A 32 -2.50 -6.03 -7.72
CA GLU A 32 -3.08 -4.89 -8.40
C GLU A 32 -2.07 -3.75 -8.59
N LEU A 33 -2.33 -2.87 -9.56
CA LEU A 33 -1.73 -1.55 -9.68
C LEU A 33 -2.44 -0.59 -8.73
N GLU A 34 -1.69 0.30 -8.07
CA GLU A 34 -2.26 1.37 -7.25
C GLU A 34 -1.76 2.73 -7.73
N PHE A 35 -2.68 3.63 -8.04
CA PHE A 35 -2.41 5.01 -8.39
C PHE A 35 -2.84 5.93 -7.25
N LEU A 36 -1.87 6.59 -6.63
CA LEU A 36 -2.05 7.45 -5.48
C LEU A 36 -1.91 8.92 -5.89
N TYR A 37 -2.83 9.76 -5.44
CA TYR A 37 -2.75 11.22 -5.57
C TYR A 37 -2.91 11.89 -4.22
N ILE A 38 -2.00 12.80 -3.91
CA ILE A 38 -2.06 13.62 -2.68
C ILE A 38 -2.78 14.91 -3.02
N GLU A 39 -3.96 15.12 -2.46
CA GLU A 39 -4.76 16.33 -2.70
C GLU A 39 -4.41 17.45 -1.71
N GLU A 40 -4.26 17.10 -0.41
CA GLU A 40 -3.93 18.05 0.65
C GLU A 40 -2.88 17.44 1.61
N GLY A 41 -2.00 18.27 2.12
CA GLY A 41 -1.04 17.92 3.17
C GLY A 41 0.14 17.09 2.67
N THR A 42 0.68 16.26 3.55
CA THR A 42 1.88 15.47 3.30
C THR A 42 1.70 14.04 3.80
N LEU A 43 2.10 13.07 2.99
CA LEU A 43 2.26 11.67 3.40
C LEU A 43 3.74 11.27 3.38
N HIS A 44 4.09 10.35 4.25
CA HIS A 44 5.37 9.66 4.21
C HIS A 44 5.12 8.21 3.81
N GLY A 45 5.88 7.71 2.86
CA GLY A 45 5.74 6.34 2.38
C GLY A 45 7.07 5.72 2.02
N ILE A 46 7.08 4.40 2.01
CA ILE A 46 8.16 3.61 1.41
C ILE A 46 7.52 2.81 0.28
N ILE A 47 8.05 2.93 -0.93
CA ILE A 47 7.60 2.16 -2.09
C ILE A 47 8.83 1.45 -2.65
N ALA A 48 8.76 0.13 -2.78
CA ALA A 48 9.86 -0.70 -3.29
C ALA A 48 11.22 -0.39 -2.60
N GLY A 49 11.20 -0.21 -1.26
CA GLY A 49 12.37 0.11 -0.44
C GLY A 49 12.83 1.58 -0.51
N THR A 50 12.24 2.41 -1.36
CA THR A 50 12.58 3.84 -1.48
C THR A 50 11.65 4.70 -0.62
N PRO A 51 12.19 5.53 0.31
CA PRO A 51 11.38 6.45 1.09
C PRO A 51 10.97 7.68 0.26
N TYR A 52 9.74 8.12 0.46
CA TYR A 52 9.16 9.31 -0.17
C TYR A 52 8.49 10.20 0.89
N GLU A 53 8.72 11.51 0.77
CA GLU A 53 7.89 12.54 1.35
C GLU A 53 6.99 13.07 0.24
N MET A 54 5.70 12.69 0.30
CA MET A 54 4.70 12.88 -0.75
C MET A 54 3.93 14.16 -0.47
N GLN A 55 4.02 15.14 -1.38
CA GLN A 55 3.43 16.46 -1.21
C GLN A 55 2.11 16.59 -1.96
N ALA A 56 1.28 17.54 -1.54
CA ALA A 56 0.06 17.89 -2.26
C ALA A 56 0.35 18.22 -3.74
N GLY A 57 -0.50 17.70 -4.62
CA GLY A 57 -0.36 17.81 -6.08
C GLY A 57 0.45 16.70 -6.73
N GLU A 58 1.05 15.78 -5.99
CA GLU A 58 1.91 14.73 -6.53
C GLU A 58 1.15 13.43 -6.79
N PHE A 59 1.58 12.72 -7.85
CA PHE A 59 1.16 11.37 -8.18
C PHE A 59 2.25 10.37 -7.87
N TYR A 60 1.82 9.24 -7.29
CA TYR A 60 2.64 8.07 -7.04
C TYR A 60 1.97 6.83 -7.62
N PHE A 61 2.74 6.01 -8.34
CA PHE A 61 2.27 4.76 -8.87
C PHE A 61 3.00 3.60 -8.18
N ILE A 62 2.23 2.63 -7.73
CA ILE A 62 2.72 1.42 -7.08
C ILE A 62 2.42 0.28 -8.03
N ASN A 63 3.49 -0.38 -8.51
CA ASN A 63 3.35 -1.47 -9.45
C ASN A 63 2.94 -2.77 -8.75
N SER A 64 2.37 -3.69 -9.51
CA SER A 64 1.96 -5.00 -9.00
C SER A 64 3.08 -5.69 -8.23
N GLY A 65 2.79 -6.11 -7.01
CA GLY A 65 3.74 -6.79 -6.16
C GLY A 65 4.79 -5.92 -5.48
N GLU A 66 4.81 -4.60 -5.69
CA GLU A 66 5.71 -3.70 -4.95
C GLU A 66 5.29 -3.60 -3.49
N LEU A 67 6.26 -3.80 -2.60
CA LEU A 67 6.06 -3.59 -1.17
C LEU A 67 5.95 -2.10 -0.88
N HIS A 68 4.90 -1.70 -0.18
CA HIS A 68 4.69 -0.30 0.16
C HIS A 68 4.04 -0.11 1.52
N GLU A 69 4.32 1.03 2.16
CA GLU A 69 3.66 1.52 3.36
C GLU A 69 3.43 3.02 3.27
N LEU A 70 2.37 3.50 3.91
CA LEU A 70 1.99 4.92 3.93
C LEU A 70 1.69 5.37 5.35
N ARG A 71 2.07 6.60 5.69
CA ARG A 71 1.78 7.22 6.98
C ARG A 71 1.52 8.72 6.82
N SER A 72 0.54 9.22 7.54
CA SER A 72 0.36 10.63 7.77
C SER A 72 0.84 11.01 9.17
N HIS A 73 1.50 12.13 9.31
CA HIS A 73 1.85 12.71 10.62
C HIS A 73 1.05 13.97 10.92
N ASN A 74 0.35 14.51 9.92
CA ASN A 74 -0.46 15.73 9.98
C ASN A 74 -1.74 15.55 9.18
N HIS A 75 -2.51 16.63 9.04
CA HIS A 75 -3.64 16.64 8.13
C HIS A 75 -3.24 16.23 6.71
N SER A 76 -4.01 15.33 6.11
CA SER A 76 -3.85 14.93 4.71
C SER A 76 -5.17 14.53 4.07
N LEU A 77 -5.30 14.77 2.78
CA LEU A 77 -6.32 14.20 1.91
C LEU A 77 -5.63 13.53 0.74
N HIS A 78 -5.89 12.26 0.55
CA HIS A 78 -5.35 11.52 -0.56
C HIS A 78 -6.34 10.50 -1.11
N HIS A 79 -6.12 10.15 -2.37
CA HIS A 79 -6.93 9.18 -3.09
C HIS A 79 -6.05 8.06 -3.60
N ALA A 80 -6.60 6.84 -3.61
CA ALA A 80 -5.96 5.68 -4.21
C ALA A 80 -6.94 4.97 -5.15
N ILE A 81 -6.50 4.67 -6.37
CA ILE A 81 -7.21 3.84 -7.34
C ILE A 81 -6.44 2.54 -7.46
N VAL A 82 -7.04 1.45 -6.98
CA VAL A 82 -6.42 0.11 -6.97
C VAL A 82 -7.18 -0.77 -7.95
N PHE A 83 -6.48 -1.38 -8.91
CA PHE A 83 -7.11 -2.19 -9.94
C PHE A 83 -6.23 -3.32 -10.47
N ASP A 84 -6.85 -4.44 -10.85
CA ASP A 84 -6.14 -5.54 -11.53
C ASP A 84 -5.60 -5.04 -12.89
N PRO A 85 -4.29 -5.11 -13.16
CA PRO A 85 -3.73 -4.69 -14.44
C PRO A 85 -4.38 -5.39 -15.65
N LYS A 86 -4.91 -6.61 -15.49
CA LYS A 86 -5.64 -7.32 -16.53
C LYS A 86 -6.93 -6.60 -16.95
N PHE A 87 -7.43 -5.68 -16.14
CA PHE A 87 -8.56 -4.82 -16.52
C PHE A 87 -8.27 -3.95 -17.77
N LEU A 88 -6.99 -3.71 -18.07
CA LEU A 88 -6.55 -3.00 -19.28
C LEU A 88 -6.59 -3.88 -20.54
N ASN A 89 -6.63 -5.20 -20.40
CA ASN A 89 -6.55 -6.12 -21.54
C ASN A 89 -7.70 -5.93 -22.53
N PHE A 90 -7.36 -6.14 -23.80
CA PHE A 90 -8.32 -6.33 -24.89
C PHE A 90 -8.43 -7.83 -25.21
N ASP A 91 -9.61 -8.28 -25.65
CA ASP A 91 -9.84 -9.66 -26.06
C ASP A 91 -9.11 -9.99 -27.36
N VAL A 92 -8.97 -8.99 -28.26
CA VAL A 92 -8.26 -9.14 -29.51
C VAL A 92 -6.79 -8.84 -29.31
N TYR A 93 -5.94 -9.79 -29.70
CA TYR A 93 -4.50 -9.62 -29.67
C TYR A 93 -4.00 -8.85 -30.90
N ASP A 94 -4.08 -7.54 -30.81
CA ASP A 94 -3.64 -6.59 -31.84
C ASP A 94 -2.32 -5.90 -31.46
N ALA A 95 -1.87 -4.95 -32.28
CA ALA A 95 -0.65 -4.17 -31.99
C ALA A 95 -0.74 -3.34 -30.70
N CYS A 96 -1.95 -2.88 -30.33
CA CYS A 96 -2.13 -2.13 -29.08
C CYS A 96 -1.93 -3.05 -27.87
N GLN A 97 -2.57 -4.23 -27.88
CA GLN A 97 -2.39 -5.23 -26.83
C GLN A 97 -0.94 -5.66 -26.73
N HIS A 98 -0.27 -5.93 -27.86
CA HIS A 98 1.11 -6.41 -27.89
C HIS A 98 2.12 -5.38 -27.39
N ASN A 99 2.05 -4.14 -27.90
CA ASN A 99 3.09 -3.14 -27.70
C ASN A 99 2.93 -2.33 -26.41
N PHE A 100 1.71 -2.17 -25.90
CA PHE A 100 1.42 -1.25 -24.78
C PHE A 100 0.82 -1.96 -23.56
N ILE A 101 -0.17 -2.82 -23.74
CA ILE A 101 -0.88 -3.42 -22.62
C ILE A 101 -0.11 -4.61 -22.05
N GLN A 102 0.31 -5.54 -22.89
CA GLN A 102 0.99 -6.76 -22.46
C GLN A 102 2.31 -6.49 -21.72
N PRO A 103 3.19 -5.56 -22.13
CA PRO A 103 4.40 -5.24 -21.38
C PRO A 103 4.11 -4.78 -19.94
N VAL A 104 3.04 -4.04 -19.72
CA VAL A 104 2.60 -3.57 -18.38
C VAL A 104 2.00 -4.72 -17.57
N THR A 105 1.04 -5.45 -18.15
CA THR A 105 0.37 -6.55 -17.45
C THR A 105 1.29 -7.73 -17.14
N GLN A 106 2.38 -7.88 -17.90
CA GLN A 106 3.46 -8.85 -17.63
C GLN A 106 4.61 -8.27 -16.81
N GLN A 107 4.48 -7.03 -16.32
CA GLN A 107 5.51 -6.34 -15.55
C GLN A 107 6.87 -6.22 -16.25
N LYS A 108 6.92 -6.19 -17.58
CA LYS A 108 8.13 -5.87 -18.36
C LYS A 108 8.41 -4.38 -18.38
N LEU A 109 7.33 -3.58 -18.38
CA LEU A 109 7.35 -2.14 -18.19
C LEU A 109 6.63 -1.78 -16.90
N LEU A 110 7.20 -0.87 -16.13
CA LEU A 110 6.70 -0.38 -14.86
C LEU A 110 6.35 1.10 -14.95
N PHE A 111 5.31 1.51 -14.26
CA PHE A 111 5.04 2.91 -14.00
C PHE A 111 6.13 3.50 -13.08
N PRO A 112 6.49 4.80 -13.24
CA PRO A 112 7.39 5.47 -12.31
C PRO A 112 6.73 5.59 -10.93
N ASN A 113 7.45 5.29 -9.85
CA ASN A 113 6.85 5.43 -8.52
C ASN A 113 6.51 6.89 -8.17
N ARG A 114 7.18 7.90 -8.73
CA ARG A 114 6.85 9.32 -8.60
C ARG A 114 6.83 9.97 -9.96
N VAL A 115 5.77 10.72 -10.27
CA VAL A 115 5.54 11.31 -11.61
C VAL A 115 5.97 12.78 -11.70
N SER A 116 5.95 13.53 -10.62
CA SER A 116 5.91 15.01 -10.57
C SER A 116 7.07 15.76 -11.23
N ALA A 117 8.25 15.14 -11.45
CA ALA A 117 9.43 15.86 -11.96
C ALA A 117 9.70 15.63 -13.46
N THR A 118 8.94 14.76 -14.12
CA THR A 118 9.27 14.24 -15.46
C THR A 118 8.29 14.69 -16.54
N ILE A 119 7.14 15.24 -16.17
CA ILE A 119 6.11 15.69 -17.11
C ILE A 119 5.86 17.20 -17.00
N SER A 120 5.43 17.81 -18.11
CA SER A 120 5.10 19.23 -18.15
C SER A 120 3.85 19.56 -17.29
N PRO A 121 3.63 20.84 -16.90
CA PRO A 121 2.42 21.24 -16.19
C PRO A 121 1.12 20.90 -16.95
N LYS A 122 1.15 20.93 -18.29
CA LYS A 122 0.01 20.55 -19.13
C LYS A 122 -0.29 19.06 -19.00
N GLU A 123 0.72 18.22 -19.11
CA GLU A 123 0.61 16.76 -18.97
C GLU A 123 0.19 16.36 -17.56
N HIS A 124 0.69 17.07 -16.55
CA HIS A 124 0.25 16.88 -15.16
C HIS A 124 -1.25 17.16 -14.99
N GLU A 125 -1.76 18.22 -15.62
CA GLU A 125 -3.20 18.52 -15.58
C GLU A 125 -4.04 17.52 -16.38
N GLU A 126 -3.52 16.98 -17.50
CA GLU A 126 -4.15 15.88 -18.24
C GLU A 126 -4.24 14.62 -17.37
N LEU A 127 -3.15 14.27 -16.67
CA LEU A 127 -3.13 13.15 -15.73
C LEU A 127 -4.15 13.36 -14.61
N ARG A 128 -4.15 14.55 -13.99
CA ARG A 128 -5.07 14.90 -12.91
C ARG A 128 -6.54 14.78 -13.36
N ARG A 129 -6.87 15.28 -14.54
CA ARG A 129 -8.22 15.19 -15.11
C ARG A 129 -8.65 13.72 -15.27
N SER A 130 -7.84 12.90 -15.93
CA SER A 130 -8.14 11.47 -16.14
C SER A 130 -8.28 10.73 -14.80
N TYR A 131 -7.44 11.06 -13.82
CA TYR A 131 -7.49 10.49 -12.48
C TYR A 131 -8.81 10.82 -11.75
N PHE A 132 -9.22 12.09 -11.75
CA PHE A 132 -10.46 12.51 -11.09
C PHE A 132 -11.71 12.07 -11.86
N ASP A 133 -11.64 11.92 -13.18
CA ASP A 133 -12.72 11.30 -13.98
C ASP A 133 -12.99 9.86 -13.51
N ILE A 134 -11.96 9.09 -13.15
CA ILE A 134 -12.15 7.75 -12.57
C ILE A 134 -12.89 7.86 -11.23
N ILE A 135 -12.44 8.71 -10.32
CA ILE A 135 -13.07 8.87 -8.99
C ILE A 135 -14.54 9.29 -9.11
N GLN A 136 -14.83 10.29 -9.95
CA GLN A 136 -16.20 10.77 -10.15
C GLN A 136 -17.10 9.66 -10.70
N ASN A 137 -16.65 8.96 -11.76
CA ASN A 137 -17.45 7.90 -12.37
C ASN A 137 -17.57 6.64 -11.51
N TYR A 138 -16.62 6.40 -10.60
CA TYR A 138 -16.70 5.30 -9.63
C TYR A 138 -17.88 5.45 -8.67
N HIS A 139 -18.16 6.68 -8.24
CA HIS A 139 -19.28 6.99 -7.33
C HIS A 139 -20.61 7.24 -8.06
N HIS A 140 -20.61 7.29 -9.40
CA HIS A 140 -21.81 7.48 -10.21
C HIS A 140 -22.31 6.16 -10.80
N SER A 141 -23.59 5.88 -10.62
CA SER A 141 -24.26 4.69 -11.18
C SER A 141 -24.73 4.85 -12.64
N GLY A 142 -24.13 5.76 -13.39
CA GLY A 142 -24.49 6.02 -14.79
C GLY A 142 -24.14 4.85 -15.71
N GLN A 143 -24.99 4.60 -16.72
CA GLN A 143 -24.86 3.46 -17.64
C GLN A 143 -23.49 3.41 -18.37
N SER A 144 -22.83 4.55 -18.59
CA SER A 144 -21.51 4.65 -19.24
C SER A 144 -20.34 4.80 -18.27
N ALA A 145 -20.57 4.77 -16.95
CA ALA A 145 -19.53 5.05 -15.95
C ALA A 145 -18.34 4.08 -16.05
N LEU A 146 -18.61 2.78 -16.19
CA LEU A 146 -17.55 1.77 -16.33
C LEU A 146 -16.70 1.99 -17.58
N LEU A 147 -17.34 2.38 -18.71
CA LEU A 147 -16.63 2.68 -19.94
C LEU A 147 -15.74 3.93 -19.79
N LYS A 148 -16.26 4.98 -19.14
CA LYS A 148 -15.47 6.19 -18.86
C LYS A 148 -14.26 5.90 -17.97
N ILE A 149 -14.41 5.08 -16.92
CA ILE A 149 -13.31 4.65 -16.08
C ILE A 149 -12.24 3.94 -16.91
N LYS A 150 -12.63 3.00 -17.77
CA LYS A 150 -11.66 2.29 -18.62
C LYS A 150 -10.96 3.23 -19.61
N ILE A 151 -11.69 4.16 -20.23
CA ILE A 151 -11.11 5.20 -21.09
C ILE A 151 -10.08 6.02 -20.31
N SER A 152 -10.40 6.49 -19.11
CA SER A 152 -9.49 7.32 -18.30
C SER A 152 -8.25 6.56 -17.86
N LEU A 153 -8.35 5.25 -17.53
CA LEU A 153 -7.18 4.40 -17.28
C LEU A 153 -6.27 4.29 -18.51
N LEU A 154 -6.86 4.11 -19.70
CA LEU A 154 -6.09 4.04 -20.96
C LEU A 154 -5.47 5.40 -21.32
N GLN A 155 -6.12 6.53 -21.00
CA GLN A 155 -5.55 7.87 -21.17
C GLN A 155 -4.34 8.08 -20.24
N ILE A 156 -4.40 7.63 -18.98
CA ILE A 156 -3.24 7.65 -18.08
C ILE A 156 -2.09 6.82 -18.64
N LEU A 157 -2.38 5.63 -19.14
CA LEU A 157 -1.38 4.75 -19.75
C LEU A 157 -0.77 5.40 -21.01
N GLU A 158 -1.60 5.94 -21.92
CA GLU A 158 -1.16 6.65 -23.13
C GLU A 158 -0.23 7.81 -22.77
N LEU A 159 -0.62 8.63 -21.79
CA LEU A 159 0.19 9.74 -21.32
C LEU A 159 1.56 9.26 -20.85
N CYS A 160 1.64 8.19 -20.06
CA CYS A 160 2.90 7.64 -19.59
C CYS A 160 3.81 7.14 -20.72
N PHE A 161 3.23 6.57 -21.77
CA PHE A 161 4.00 6.16 -22.97
C PHE A 161 4.43 7.37 -23.81
N ARG A 162 3.54 8.32 -24.05
CA ARG A 162 3.82 9.53 -24.85
C ARG A 162 4.89 10.41 -24.20
N THR A 163 4.93 10.45 -22.89
CA THR A 163 5.94 11.20 -22.11
C THR A 163 7.21 10.40 -21.81
N GLU A 164 7.28 9.15 -22.29
CA GLU A 164 8.43 8.25 -22.13
C GLU A 164 8.87 8.02 -20.67
N ILE A 165 7.91 8.12 -19.72
CA ILE A 165 8.21 7.93 -18.29
C ILE A 165 8.14 6.48 -17.80
N MET A 166 7.68 5.56 -18.66
CA MET A 166 7.66 4.13 -18.33
C MET A 166 9.10 3.59 -18.18
N LYS A 167 9.31 2.69 -17.25
CA LYS A 167 10.61 2.12 -16.93
C LYS A 167 10.69 0.65 -17.31
N GLN A 168 11.83 0.21 -17.84
CA GLN A 168 12.11 -1.22 -17.97
C GLN A 168 12.19 -1.85 -16.57
N ASN A 169 11.66 -3.06 -16.46
CA ASN A 169 11.80 -3.83 -15.24
C ASN A 169 13.12 -4.62 -15.27
N ASP A 170 14.16 -4.02 -14.73
CA ASP A 170 15.49 -4.63 -14.65
C ASP A 170 15.67 -5.55 -13.43
N THR A 171 14.57 -5.91 -12.74
CA THR A 171 14.62 -6.74 -11.54
C THR A 171 15.19 -8.13 -11.89
N THR A 172 16.32 -8.44 -11.31
CA THR A 172 16.99 -9.73 -11.53
C THR A 172 16.26 -10.87 -10.83
N VAL A 173 16.45 -12.12 -11.33
CA VAL A 173 15.90 -13.32 -10.69
C VAL A 173 16.27 -13.42 -9.20
N LYS A 174 17.49 -13.01 -8.84
CA LYS A 174 17.96 -13.00 -7.45
C LYS A 174 17.20 -12.00 -6.59
N GLN A 175 16.94 -10.79 -7.10
CA GLN A 175 16.15 -9.77 -6.41
C GLN A 175 14.70 -10.22 -6.24
N LEU A 176 14.08 -10.81 -7.27
CA LEU A 176 12.75 -11.38 -7.18
C LEU A 176 12.66 -12.47 -6.10
N ALA A 177 13.65 -13.35 -6.01
CA ALA A 177 13.70 -14.38 -4.97
C ALA A 177 13.76 -13.74 -3.57
N SER A 178 14.60 -12.74 -3.37
CA SER A 178 14.71 -12.02 -2.09
C SER A 178 13.41 -11.30 -1.71
N ILE A 179 12.75 -10.65 -2.66
CA ILE A 179 11.44 -10.00 -2.45
C ILE A 179 10.38 -11.05 -2.04
N ASN A 180 10.35 -12.20 -2.71
CA ASN A 180 9.41 -13.27 -2.38
C ASN A 180 9.67 -13.87 -0.98
N GLN A 181 10.93 -14.01 -0.58
CA GLN A 181 11.30 -14.43 0.77
C GLN A 181 10.80 -13.41 1.83
N LEU A 182 10.96 -12.12 1.57
CA LEU A 182 10.44 -11.07 2.46
C LEU A 182 8.92 -11.13 2.55
N LYS A 183 8.22 -11.28 1.42
CA LYS A 183 6.76 -11.44 1.36
C LYS A 183 6.29 -12.62 2.21
N ALA A 184 6.96 -13.77 2.11
CA ALA A 184 6.64 -14.95 2.92
C ALA A 184 6.76 -14.68 4.42
N VAL A 185 7.79 -13.93 4.85
CA VAL A 185 7.94 -13.52 6.25
C VAL A 185 6.81 -12.61 6.69
N LEU A 186 6.43 -11.63 5.88
CA LEU A 186 5.35 -10.70 6.21
C LEU A 186 4.00 -11.41 6.30
N ASP A 187 3.73 -12.38 5.41
CA ASP A 187 2.52 -13.21 5.47
C ASP A 187 2.51 -14.10 6.72
N TYR A 188 3.65 -14.66 7.08
CA TYR A 188 3.77 -15.43 8.31
C TYR A 188 3.46 -14.56 9.54
N VAL A 189 4.04 -13.37 9.63
CA VAL A 189 3.74 -12.43 10.72
C VAL A 189 2.26 -12.08 10.77
N ARG A 190 1.59 -11.89 9.63
CA ARG A 190 0.17 -11.57 9.56
C ARG A 190 -0.75 -12.69 10.03
N SER A 191 -0.37 -13.93 9.76
CA SER A 191 -1.16 -15.11 10.15
C SER A 191 -0.87 -15.60 11.58
N HIS A 192 0.34 -15.31 12.12
CA HIS A 192 0.79 -15.81 13.42
C HIS A 192 1.09 -14.72 14.45
N TYR A 193 0.64 -13.46 14.23
CA TYR A 193 0.96 -12.34 15.12
C TYR A 193 0.47 -12.52 16.57
N THR A 194 -0.54 -13.36 16.79
CA THR A 194 -1.06 -13.66 18.14
C THR A 194 -0.20 -14.65 18.90
N GLU A 195 0.70 -15.35 18.21
CA GLU A 195 1.54 -16.41 18.75
C GLU A 195 2.94 -15.89 19.12
N PRO A 196 3.71 -16.61 19.95
CA PRO A 196 5.12 -16.35 20.14
C PRO A 196 5.87 -16.53 18.80
N VAL A 197 6.46 -15.46 18.28
CA VAL A 197 7.28 -15.47 17.06
C VAL A 197 8.73 -15.23 17.41
N THR A 198 9.62 -16.08 16.91
CA THR A 198 11.07 -15.99 17.15
C THR A 198 11.81 -15.45 15.93
N LEU A 199 12.96 -14.83 16.16
CA LEU A 199 13.84 -14.36 15.09
C LEU A 199 14.31 -15.52 14.20
N LYS A 200 14.55 -16.69 14.80
CA LYS A 200 15.01 -17.87 14.07
C LYS A 200 13.95 -18.34 13.08
N GLU A 201 12.69 -18.45 13.50
CA GLU A 201 11.58 -18.82 12.61
C GLU A 201 11.46 -17.87 11.42
N LEU A 202 11.51 -16.54 11.66
CA LEU A 202 11.42 -15.57 10.58
C LEU A 202 12.62 -15.67 9.60
N ALA A 203 13.81 -15.92 10.12
CA ALA A 203 15.01 -16.10 9.32
C ALA A 203 14.97 -17.41 8.52
N ASP A 204 14.46 -18.49 9.10
CA ASP A 204 14.31 -19.79 8.45
C ASP A 204 13.31 -19.69 7.27
N ILE A 205 12.19 -18.97 7.46
CA ILE A 205 11.20 -18.67 6.38
C ILE A 205 11.86 -17.89 5.24
N ALA A 206 12.72 -16.91 5.58
CA ALA A 206 13.48 -16.16 4.58
C ALA A 206 14.63 -16.95 3.96
N CYS A 207 14.88 -18.19 4.38
CA CYS A 207 16.06 -18.98 4.00
C CYS A 207 17.39 -18.23 4.24
N MET A 208 17.48 -17.49 5.35
CA MET A 208 18.62 -16.64 5.71
C MET A 208 19.13 -16.98 7.12
N SER A 209 20.42 -16.67 7.39
CA SER A 209 20.89 -16.67 8.79
C SER A 209 20.24 -15.51 9.57
N PRO A 210 19.97 -15.66 10.89
CA PRO A 210 19.33 -14.61 11.68
C PRO A 210 20.01 -13.24 11.61
N THR A 211 21.35 -13.22 11.60
CA THR A 211 22.12 -11.97 11.49
C THR A 211 21.96 -11.29 10.14
N TYR A 212 21.99 -12.08 9.06
CA TYR A 212 21.79 -11.54 7.70
C TYR A 212 20.34 -11.08 7.52
N PHE A 213 19.37 -11.88 7.97
CA PHE A 213 17.95 -11.54 7.93
C PHE A 213 17.64 -10.21 8.63
N CYS A 214 18.16 -9.98 9.85
CA CYS A 214 17.95 -8.70 10.53
C CYS A 214 18.42 -7.49 9.72
N ARG A 215 19.61 -7.58 9.10
CA ARG A 215 20.15 -6.50 8.27
C ARG A 215 19.32 -6.30 7.00
N TYR A 216 19.01 -7.40 6.31
CA TYR A 216 18.19 -7.39 5.11
C TYR A 216 16.80 -6.81 5.39
N PHE A 217 16.11 -7.34 6.41
CA PHE A 217 14.79 -6.85 6.80
C PHE A 217 14.81 -5.36 7.17
N HIS A 218 15.83 -4.91 7.90
CA HIS A 218 15.97 -3.50 8.24
C HIS A 218 16.24 -2.63 7.01
N GLN A 219 17.04 -3.10 6.07
CA GLN A 219 17.30 -2.40 4.81
C GLN A 219 16.03 -2.22 3.98
N GLU A 220 15.23 -3.28 3.82
CA GLU A 220 14.01 -3.26 3.00
C GLU A 220 12.82 -2.57 3.68
N MET A 221 12.74 -2.67 5.01
CA MET A 221 11.57 -2.25 5.79
C MET A 221 11.80 -0.99 6.64
N GLY A 222 13.02 -0.48 6.70
CA GLY A 222 13.37 0.66 7.56
C GLY A 222 13.25 0.40 9.08
N LYS A 223 12.94 -0.83 9.49
CA LYS A 223 12.70 -1.24 10.88
C LYS A 223 13.09 -2.69 11.14
N THR A 224 13.27 -3.05 12.41
CA THR A 224 13.58 -4.44 12.77
C THR A 224 12.35 -5.35 12.63
N PRO A 225 12.53 -6.70 12.46
CA PRO A 225 11.42 -7.65 12.39
C PRO A 225 10.45 -7.55 13.58
N PHE A 226 10.97 -7.42 14.79
CA PHE A 226 10.13 -7.27 16.00
C PHE A 226 9.47 -5.89 16.13
N ALA A 227 10.07 -4.83 15.61
CA ALA A 227 9.39 -3.54 15.52
C ALA A 227 8.18 -3.63 14.57
N PHE A 228 8.34 -4.30 13.44
CA PHE A 228 7.25 -4.57 12.51
C PHE A 228 6.13 -5.43 13.14
N LEU A 229 6.47 -6.55 13.79
CA LEU A 229 5.52 -7.41 14.50
C LEU A 229 4.73 -6.62 15.57
N ASN A 230 5.43 -5.82 16.39
CA ASN A 230 4.78 -5.01 17.42
C ASN A 230 3.86 -3.95 16.82
N GLU A 231 4.28 -3.28 15.76
CA GLU A 231 3.43 -2.32 15.03
C GLU A 231 2.16 -2.99 14.50
N TYR A 232 2.29 -4.17 13.91
CA TYR A 232 1.14 -4.93 13.41
C TYR A 232 0.17 -5.33 14.54
N ARG A 233 0.69 -5.85 15.66
CA ARG A 233 -0.08 -6.17 16.87
C ARG A 233 -0.82 -4.95 17.42
N ILE A 234 -0.17 -3.80 17.49
CA ILE A 234 -0.77 -2.55 17.98
C ILE A 234 -1.89 -2.06 17.05
N LYS A 235 -1.73 -2.18 15.72
CA LYS A 235 -2.80 -1.84 14.77
C LYS A 235 -4.03 -2.75 14.95
N LYS A 236 -3.82 -4.06 15.16
CA LYS A 236 -4.91 -4.98 15.48
C LYS A 236 -5.58 -4.66 16.81
N ALA A 237 -4.80 -4.30 17.82
CA ALA A 237 -5.33 -3.87 19.12
C ALA A 237 -6.15 -2.57 19.02
N ALA A 238 -5.76 -1.61 18.20
CA ALA A 238 -6.51 -0.39 17.95
C ALA A 238 -7.91 -0.69 17.36
N ILE A 239 -7.98 -1.58 16.36
CA ILE A 239 -9.24 -2.04 15.77
C ILE A 239 -10.14 -2.70 16.83
N LEU A 240 -9.57 -3.55 17.69
CA LEU A 240 -10.34 -4.19 18.76
C LEU A 240 -10.81 -3.21 19.84
N LEU A 241 -10.02 -2.16 20.12
CA LEU A 241 -10.40 -1.09 21.05
C LEU A 241 -11.61 -0.29 20.54
N ASP A 242 -11.69 -0.07 19.22
CA ASP A 242 -12.77 0.67 18.58
C ASP A 242 -14.05 -0.18 18.41
N GLY A 243 -13.88 -1.48 18.14
CA GLY A 243 -14.97 -2.35 17.71
C GLY A 243 -15.47 -3.35 18.78
N SER A 244 -14.94 -3.34 20.03
CA SER A 244 -15.30 -4.31 21.04
C SER A 244 -15.33 -3.75 22.46
N SER A 245 -16.07 -4.44 23.34
CA SER A 245 -16.12 -4.18 24.79
C SER A 245 -15.05 -4.93 25.60
N LEU A 246 -14.13 -5.63 24.94
CA LEU A 246 -13.06 -6.39 25.61
C LEU A 246 -12.21 -5.49 26.50
N SER A 247 -11.73 -6.03 27.63
CA SER A 247 -10.81 -5.27 28.50
C SER A 247 -9.48 -4.98 27.78
N VAL A 248 -8.77 -3.93 28.21
CA VAL A 248 -7.44 -3.60 27.68
C VAL A 248 -6.46 -4.78 27.84
N SER A 249 -6.61 -5.54 28.93
CA SER A 249 -5.78 -6.72 29.20
C SER A 249 -6.10 -7.87 28.24
N ASP A 250 -7.39 -8.13 27.99
CA ASP A 250 -7.80 -9.18 27.04
C ASP A 250 -7.35 -8.83 25.61
N ILE A 251 -7.46 -7.56 25.22
CA ILE A 251 -6.98 -7.11 23.91
C ILE A 251 -5.48 -7.30 23.79
N ALA A 252 -4.69 -6.99 24.83
CA ALA A 252 -3.25 -7.21 24.81
C ALA A 252 -2.92 -8.69 24.56
N VAL A 253 -3.56 -9.61 25.30
CA VAL A 253 -3.37 -11.06 25.15
C VAL A 253 -3.82 -11.52 23.76
N ASN A 254 -5.00 -11.13 23.30
CA ASN A 254 -5.54 -11.48 21.98
C ASN A 254 -4.67 -10.96 20.81
N CYS A 255 -3.86 -9.95 21.06
CA CYS A 255 -2.88 -9.43 20.09
C CYS A 255 -1.47 -9.99 20.28
N GLY A 256 -1.28 -11.02 21.11
CA GLY A 256 0.00 -11.71 21.28
C GLY A 256 0.99 -11.00 22.22
N PHE A 257 0.53 -10.12 23.10
CA PHE A 257 1.38 -9.52 24.12
C PHE A 257 1.26 -10.30 25.45
N GLU A 258 2.35 -10.90 25.88
CA GLU A 258 2.43 -11.59 27.17
C GLU A 258 2.50 -10.62 28.36
N ASN A 259 3.03 -9.40 28.13
CA ASN A 259 3.20 -8.40 29.18
C ASN A 259 2.36 -7.15 28.89
N ILE A 260 1.36 -6.91 29.73
CA ILE A 260 0.40 -5.80 29.59
C ILE A 260 1.10 -4.43 29.71
N SER A 261 2.09 -4.28 30.60
CA SER A 261 2.82 -3.02 30.76
C SER A 261 3.65 -2.70 29.52
N TYR A 262 4.26 -3.72 28.90
CA TYR A 262 4.95 -3.58 27.62
C TYR A 262 3.98 -3.19 26.49
N PHE A 263 2.81 -3.83 26.44
CA PHE A 263 1.74 -3.48 25.49
C PHE A 263 1.34 -2.00 25.63
N ILE A 264 0.99 -1.53 26.85
CA ILE A 264 0.56 -0.14 27.07
C ILE A 264 1.63 0.85 26.64
N ARG A 265 2.91 0.55 26.92
CA ARG A 265 4.05 1.39 26.49
C ARG A 265 4.15 1.42 24.98
N LYS A 266 4.11 0.26 24.29
CA LYS A 266 4.17 0.17 22.84
C LYS A 266 2.94 0.80 22.19
N PHE A 267 1.76 0.60 22.72
CA PHE A 267 0.55 1.24 22.21
C PHE A 267 0.66 2.77 22.25
N LYS A 268 1.15 3.33 23.37
CA LYS A 268 1.37 4.78 23.49
C LYS A 268 2.46 5.27 22.52
N GLU A 269 3.53 4.48 22.30
CA GLU A 269 4.60 4.80 21.35
C GLU A 269 4.07 4.91 19.92
N TYR A 270 3.22 3.97 19.48
CA TYR A 270 2.71 3.93 18.11
C TYR A 270 1.44 4.77 17.86
N GLN A 271 0.56 4.92 18.87
CA GLN A 271 -0.73 5.63 18.76
C GLN A 271 -0.75 7.00 19.44
N GLY A 272 0.36 7.42 20.06
CA GLY A 272 0.48 8.71 20.76
C GLY A 272 -0.28 8.80 22.09
N VAL A 273 -1.20 7.87 22.36
CA VAL A 273 -2.04 7.85 23.58
C VAL A 273 -2.12 6.44 24.16
N THR A 274 -2.50 6.33 25.45
CA THR A 274 -2.71 5.01 26.08
C THR A 274 -3.96 4.31 25.53
N PRO A 275 -4.06 2.95 25.55
CA PRO A 275 -5.23 2.21 25.10
C PRO A 275 -6.55 2.71 25.70
N LYS A 276 -6.56 3.00 27.00
CA LYS A 276 -7.76 3.52 27.68
C LYS A 276 -8.18 4.89 27.13
N LYS A 277 -7.24 5.80 26.89
CA LYS A 277 -7.52 7.12 26.29
C LYS A 277 -7.91 7.02 24.82
N TYR A 278 -7.37 6.04 24.10
CA TYR A 278 -7.74 5.77 22.71
C TYR A 278 -9.21 5.38 22.62
N ARG A 279 -9.67 4.38 23.38
CA ARG A 279 -11.08 3.96 23.44
C ARG A 279 -12.04 5.12 23.77
N SER A 280 -11.71 5.96 24.76
CA SER A 280 -12.59 7.08 25.13
C SER A 280 -12.73 8.18 24.08
N ARG A 281 -11.94 8.14 23.00
CA ARG A 281 -12.08 9.08 21.87
C ARG A 281 -13.06 8.59 20.82
N THR A 282 -13.24 7.28 20.69
CA THR A 282 -14.16 6.64 19.73
C THR A 282 -15.58 6.52 20.24
N GLU A 283 -15.78 6.60 21.59
CA GLU A 283 -17.10 6.61 22.23
C GLU A 283 -17.78 8.01 22.20
N LYS A 284 -17.16 9.00 21.56
CA LYS A 284 -17.73 10.34 21.31
C LYS A 284 -18.02 10.56 19.84
#